data_54b48348c88142954ff0ebdf3c51d737
#
_entry.id   54b48348c88142954ff0ebdf3c51d737
#
_cell.length_a   1.000
_cell.length_b   1.000
_cell.length_c   1.000
_cell.angle_alpha   90.00
_cell.angle_beta   90.00
_cell.angle_gamma   90.00
#
_symmetry.space_group_name_H-M   'P 1'
#
loop_
_entity.id
_entity.type
_entity.pdbx_description
1 polymer ?
#
loop_
_entity_poly.entity_id
_entity_poly.type
_entity_poly.pdbx_seq_one_letter_code
_entity_poly.pdbx_strand_id
1 'polypeptide(L)'
;MAAPTYRSSPTTSRPAAARPAAARPAAATLTCRAVTTRAERDAHFQVRRQVFVAEQGLFHGMNGMNGINGASGISGDWDGTDRDGHDDDPATIHVVGLADDQICGTVRLYPLGADGRWKGDRLSVLASHRHLGLGAPLVRFAVSAAGRLGGREMEAFIQPANVAFFRWLGWRRTGDLVDYAGLPHQRMLIDLTSQT
;
A
#
# COMPACT_ATOMS: atom_id res chain seq x y z
N MET A 1 70.62 -40.21 41.84
CA MET A 1 69.96 -40.16 40.53
C MET A 1 68.84 -39.10 40.66
N ALA A 2 69.05 -37.88 40.10
CA ALA A 2 68.12 -36.79 40.19
C ALA A 2 67.34 -36.73 38.85
N ALA A 3 65.98 -36.65 38.92
CA ALA A 3 65.09 -36.53 37.79
C ALA A 3 65.02 -35.06 37.27
N PRO A 4 64.94 -34.83 35.97
CA PRO A 4 64.85 -33.45 35.42
C PRO A 4 63.45 -32.89 35.57
N THR A 5 63.35 -31.65 36.14
CA THR A 5 62.13 -30.86 36.19
C THR A 5 61.84 -30.21 34.84
N TYR A 6 60.69 -30.54 34.28
CA TYR A 6 60.15 -29.92 33.05
C TYR A 6 59.45 -28.59 33.40
N ARG A 7 59.94 -27.46 32.92
CA ARG A 7 59.30 -26.17 33.02
C ARG A 7 58.36 -25.96 31.85
N SER A 8 57.06 -25.86 32.14
CA SER A 8 56.01 -25.47 31.14
C SER A 8 56.01 -23.96 30.95
N SER A 9 56.23 -23.50 29.74
CA SER A 9 56.07 -22.09 29.35
C SER A 9 54.60 -21.71 29.20
N PRO A 10 54.13 -20.54 29.60
CA PRO A 10 52.76 -20.12 29.41
C PRO A 10 52.51 -19.72 27.94
N THR A 11 51.57 -20.35 27.29
CA THR A 11 51.08 -20.00 25.96
C THR A 11 50.21 -18.74 26.09
N THR A 12 50.71 -17.63 25.59
CA THR A 12 49.97 -16.35 25.53
C THR A 12 48.97 -16.45 24.36
N SER A 13 47.70 -16.67 24.67
CA SER A 13 46.62 -16.64 23.66
C SER A 13 46.36 -15.14 23.29
N ARG A 14 46.62 -14.85 22.02
CA ARG A 14 46.33 -13.55 21.39
C ARG A 14 44.82 -13.35 21.33
N PRO A 15 44.22 -12.23 21.80
CA PRO A 15 42.79 -12.02 21.66
C PRO A 15 42.44 -11.90 20.18
N ALA A 16 41.40 -12.61 19.78
CA ALA A 16 40.82 -12.54 18.42
C ALA A 16 40.29 -11.11 18.20
N ALA A 17 40.73 -10.48 17.10
CA ALA A 17 40.26 -9.17 16.69
C ALA A 17 38.73 -9.24 16.47
N ALA A 18 38.00 -8.38 17.18
CA ALA A 18 36.57 -8.21 17.02
C ALA A 18 36.26 -7.81 15.55
N ARG A 19 35.45 -8.60 14.87
CA ARG A 19 34.93 -8.24 13.54
C ARG A 19 34.16 -6.91 13.67
N PRO A 20 34.40 -5.94 12.77
CA PRO A 20 33.61 -4.71 12.78
C PRO A 20 32.12 -5.09 12.59
N ALA A 21 31.27 -4.55 13.46
CA ALA A 21 29.82 -4.70 13.34
C ALA A 21 29.42 -4.15 11.96
N ALA A 22 28.76 -4.97 11.16
CA ALA A 22 28.23 -4.53 9.88
C ALA A 22 27.30 -3.33 10.12
N ALA A 23 27.58 -2.22 9.46
CA ALA A 23 26.75 -1.03 9.54
C ALA A 23 25.32 -1.41 9.18
N ARG A 24 24.34 -1.07 10.02
CA ARG A 24 22.93 -1.26 9.71
C ARG A 24 22.65 -0.49 8.41
N PRO A 25 21.99 -1.12 7.41
CA PRO A 25 21.61 -0.39 6.21
C PRO A 25 20.78 0.85 6.63
N ALA A 26 21.04 1.98 5.99
CA ALA A 26 20.25 3.18 6.19
C ALA A 26 18.77 2.86 5.95
N ALA A 27 17.87 3.42 6.77
CA ALA A 27 16.45 3.25 6.55
C ALA A 27 16.07 3.89 5.21
N ALA A 28 15.28 3.17 4.38
CA ALA A 28 14.82 3.69 3.11
C ALA A 28 13.98 4.96 3.30
N THR A 29 14.20 5.95 2.44
CA THR A 29 13.39 7.18 2.43
C THR A 29 12.07 6.91 1.74
N LEU A 30 10.96 7.09 2.47
CA LEU A 30 9.61 6.88 1.94
C LEU A 30 8.98 8.23 1.56
N THR A 31 8.51 8.34 0.32
CA THR A 31 7.80 9.52 -0.17
C THR A 31 6.53 9.13 -0.91
N CYS A 32 5.54 10.05 -0.93
CA CYS A 32 4.30 9.88 -1.68
C CYS A 32 4.00 11.16 -2.45
N ARG A 33 3.55 11.03 -3.70
CA ARG A 33 3.16 12.16 -4.54
C ARG A 33 2.09 11.79 -5.56
N ALA A 34 1.34 12.78 -6.01
CA ALA A 34 0.45 12.59 -7.14
C ALA A 34 1.25 12.32 -8.42
N VAL A 35 0.70 11.49 -9.27
CA VAL A 35 1.24 11.21 -10.61
C VAL A 35 1.14 12.46 -11.48
N THR A 36 2.24 12.86 -12.09
CA THR A 36 2.31 14.05 -12.97
C THR A 36 2.79 13.72 -14.38
N THR A 37 3.44 12.59 -14.58
CA THR A 37 4.00 12.18 -15.86
C THR A 37 3.38 10.88 -16.37
N ARG A 38 3.46 10.66 -17.69
CA ARG A 38 3.03 9.39 -18.28
C ARG A 38 3.82 8.21 -17.74
N ALA A 39 5.13 8.36 -17.57
CA ALA A 39 5.99 7.30 -17.04
C ALA A 39 5.58 6.88 -15.61
N GLU A 40 5.24 7.85 -14.74
CA GLU A 40 4.71 7.56 -13.41
C GLU A 40 3.35 6.87 -13.46
N ARG A 41 2.48 7.29 -14.39
CA ARG A 41 1.18 6.64 -14.60
C ARG A 41 1.35 5.20 -15.05
N ASP A 42 2.24 4.94 -15.96
CA ASP A 42 2.54 3.58 -16.42
C ASP A 42 3.10 2.72 -15.27
N ALA A 43 4.02 3.27 -14.47
CA ALA A 43 4.55 2.60 -13.28
C ALA A 43 3.46 2.35 -12.21
N HIS A 44 2.55 3.31 -11.99
CA HIS A 44 1.38 3.15 -11.11
C HIS A 44 0.54 1.93 -11.52
N PHE A 45 0.20 1.81 -12.80
CA PHE A 45 -0.56 0.67 -13.30
C PHE A 45 0.22 -0.66 -13.25
N GLN A 46 1.53 -0.63 -13.44
CA GLN A 46 2.37 -1.83 -13.29
C GLN A 46 2.35 -2.37 -11.85
N VAL A 47 2.49 -1.49 -10.84
CA VAL A 47 2.40 -1.90 -9.43
C VAL A 47 1.03 -2.50 -9.12
N ARG A 48 -0.06 -1.86 -9.56
CA ARG A 48 -1.43 -2.36 -9.39
C ARG A 48 -1.61 -3.74 -10.01
N ARG A 49 -1.20 -3.89 -11.28
CA ARG A 49 -1.28 -5.17 -12.00
C ARG A 49 -0.51 -6.27 -11.28
N GLN A 50 0.69 -5.98 -10.81
CA GLN A 50 1.50 -6.97 -10.10
C GLN A 50 0.83 -7.43 -8.79
N VAL A 51 0.24 -6.49 -8.04
CA VAL A 51 -0.40 -6.83 -6.75
C VAL A 51 -1.79 -7.42 -6.94
N PHE A 52 -2.67 -6.77 -7.69
CA PHE A 52 -4.07 -7.20 -7.77
C PHE A 52 -4.29 -8.36 -8.74
N VAL A 53 -3.61 -8.37 -9.88
CA VAL A 53 -3.80 -9.40 -10.89
C VAL A 53 -2.84 -10.58 -10.67
N ALA A 54 -1.54 -10.33 -10.64
CA ALA A 54 -0.55 -11.42 -10.60
C ALA A 54 -0.44 -12.09 -9.22
N GLU A 55 -0.48 -11.30 -8.12
CA GLU A 55 -0.31 -11.86 -6.77
C GLU A 55 -1.64 -12.30 -6.15
N GLN A 56 -2.69 -11.44 -6.21
CA GLN A 56 -3.96 -11.73 -5.55
C GLN A 56 -4.94 -12.50 -6.44
N GLY A 57 -4.66 -12.64 -7.72
CA GLY A 57 -5.55 -13.33 -8.67
C GLY A 57 -6.90 -12.66 -8.87
N LEU A 58 -7.02 -11.37 -8.50
CA LEU A 58 -8.24 -10.61 -8.72
C LEU A 58 -8.40 -10.31 -10.22
N PHE A 59 -9.65 -10.19 -10.67
CA PHE A 59 -9.98 -9.88 -12.06
C PHE A 59 -9.65 -10.97 -13.10
N HIS A 60 -9.22 -12.17 -12.67
CA HIS A 60 -9.12 -13.32 -13.55
C HIS A 60 -10.50 -13.95 -13.76
N GLY A 61 -10.95 -14.07 -15.02
CA GLY A 61 -12.14 -14.87 -15.40
C GLY A 61 -13.49 -14.19 -15.24
N MET A 62 -13.55 -12.88 -15.07
CA MET A 62 -14.84 -12.16 -15.07
C MET A 62 -15.38 -11.85 -16.48
N ASN A 63 -14.90 -12.52 -17.52
CA ASN A 63 -15.53 -12.51 -18.83
C ASN A 63 -16.90 -13.21 -18.74
N GLY A 64 -17.97 -12.45 -18.53
CA GLY A 64 -19.33 -12.95 -18.66
C GLY A 64 -20.26 -12.87 -17.45
N MET A 65 -19.87 -12.35 -16.31
CA MET A 65 -20.83 -12.06 -15.24
C MET A 65 -21.30 -10.61 -15.31
N ASN A 66 -22.36 -10.40 -16.09
CA ASN A 66 -23.19 -9.21 -16.03
C ASN A 66 -23.71 -8.97 -14.61
N GLY A 67 -23.40 -7.79 -14.08
CA GLY A 67 -24.27 -7.07 -13.18
C GLY A 67 -24.67 -7.77 -11.90
N ILE A 68 -23.93 -7.56 -10.82
CA ILE A 68 -24.52 -7.67 -9.50
C ILE A 68 -24.91 -6.26 -9.06
N ASN A 69 -26.23 -6.06 -9.00
CA ASN A 69 -26.91 -4.87 -8.53
C ASN A 69 -26.44 -4.50 -7.12
N GLY A 70 -26.04 -3.27 -6.91
CA GLY A 70 -26.08 -2.66 -5.59
C GLY A 70 -24.88 -1.92 -5.05
N ALA A 71 -23.72 -1.94 -5.69
CA ALA A 71 -22.62 -1.05 -5.30
C ALA A 71 -22.26 -0.16 -6.49
N SER A 72 -22.48 1.12 -6.35
CA SER A 72 -22.26 2.14 -7.36
C SER A 72 -20.99 1.95 -8.18
N GLY A 73 -21.11 1.71 -9.48
CA GLY A 73 -20.13 2.15 -10.45
C GLY A 73 -19.07 1.16 -10.89
N ILE A 74 -19.28 -0.17 -10.86
CA ILE A 74 -18.36 -1.11 -11.51
C ILE A 74 -19.04 -1.73 -12.73
N SER A 75 -19.15 -0.97 -13.80
CA SER A 75 -19.33 -1.52 -15.15
C SER A 75 -17.99 -1.33 -15.86
N GLY A 76 -17.15 -2.35 -15.84
CA GLY A 76 -15.93 -2.40 -16.62
C GLY A 76 -15.91 -3.69 -17.41
N ASP A 77 -15.60 -3.58 -18.67
CA ASP A 77 -15.18 -4.70 -19.50
C ASP A 77 -13.82 -5.17 -18.91
N TRP A 78 -13.88 -6.21 -18.05
CA TRP A 78 -12.70 -6.71 -17.37
C TRP A 78 -11.85 -7.54 -18.33
N ASP A 79 -10.90 -6.88 -18.99
CA ASP A 79 -9.93 -7.48 -19.94
C ASP A 79 -8.76 -8.20 -19.25
N GLY A 80 -8.91 -8.53 -17.96
CA GLY A 80 -7.84 -9.09 -17.14
C GLY A 80 -6.90 -8.02 -16.56
N THR A 81 -7.31 -6.76 -16.59
CA THR A 81 -6.66 -5.65 -15.89
C THR A 81 -7.48 -5.21 -14.69
N ASP A 82 -6.87 -4.46 -13.77
CA ASP A 82 -7.58 -3.84 -12.64
C ASP A 82 -8.05 -2.41 -12.96
N ARG A 83 -8.06 -2.03 -14.26
CA ARG A 83 -8.49 -0.71 -14.73
C ARG A 83 -9.99 -0.62 -14.85
N ASP A 84 -10.53 0.56 -14.60
CA ASP A 84 -11.95 0.89 -14.74
C ASP A 84 -12.13 2.33 -15.26
N GLY A 85 -13.39 2.75 -15.50
CA GLY A 85 -13.71 4.09 -16.03
C GLY A 85 -13.20 5.26 -15.17
N HIS A 86 -12.93 5.05 -13.89
CA HIS A 86 -12.36 6.10 -13.03
C HIS A 86 -10.88 6.35 -13.31
N ASP A 87 -10.17 5.43 -13.95
CA ASP A 87 -8.74 5.62 -14.23
C ASP A 87 -8.47 6.72 -15.26
N ASP A 88 -9.44 7.02 -16.11
CA ASP A 88 -9.33 8.06 -17.15
C ASP A 88 -10.15 9.32 -16.82
N ASP A 89 -10.85 9.33 -15.69
CA ASP A 89 -11.58 10.52 -15.21
C ASP A 89 -10.57 11.60 -14.77
N PRO A 90 -10.65 12.84 -15.30
CA PRO A 90 -9.74 13.93 -14.94
C PRO A 90 -9.85 14.35 -13.46
N ALA A 91 -10.95 14.05 -12.76
CA ALA A 91 -11.10 14.30 -11.33
C ALA A 91 -10.38 13.24 -10.46
N THR A 92 -9.92 12.15 -11.06
CA THR A 92 -9.20 11.09 -10.36
C THR A 92 -7.75 11.48 -10.10
N ILE A 93 -7.30 11.25 -8.89
CA ILE A 93 -5.91 11.45 -8.48
C ILE A 93 -5.25 10.09 -8.31
N HIS A 94 -4.26 9.83 -9.15
CA HIS A 94 -3.36 8.70 -9.00
C HIS A 94 -2.17 9.10 -8.13
N VAL A 95 -1.82 8.29 -7.14
CA VAL A 95 -0.71 8.55 -6.23
C VAL A 95 0.29 7.42 -6.31
N VAL A 96 1.57 7.75 -6.35
CA VAL A 96 2.68 6.80 -6.23
C VAL A 96 3.37 6.96 -4.89
N GLY A 97 3.76 5.82 -4.34
CA GLY A 97 4.63 5.73 -3.17
C GLY A 97 6.00 5.20 -3.57
N LEU A 98 7.03 5.84 -3.08
CA LEU A 98 8.41 5.54 -3.42
C LEU A 98 9.21 5.14 -2.17
N ALA A 99 10.16 4.24 -2.40
CA ALA A 99 11.24 3.94 -1.47
C ALA A 99 12.56 4.20 -2.21
N ASP A 100 13.38 5.12 -1.74
CA ASP A 100 14.64 5.53 -2.38
C ASP A 100 14.47 5.80 -3.89
N ASP A 101 13.48 6.62 -4.26
CA ASP A 101 13.11 6.99 -5.62
C ASP A 101 12.51 5.88 -6.51
N GLN A 102 12.42 4.64 -6.02
CA GLN A 102 11.75 3.56 -6.72
C GLN A 102 10.24 3.56 -6.42
N ILE A 103 9.40 3.64 -7.45
CA ILE A 103 7.95 3.50 -7.31
C ILE A 103 7.64 2.04 -6.94
N CYS A 104 7.05 1.84 -5.76
CA CYS A 104 6.75 0.51 -5.22
C CYS A 104 5.39 0.42 -4.52
N GLY A 105 4.61 1.51 -4.51
CA GLY A 105 3.26 1.53 -3.97
C GLY A 105 2.36 2.51 -4.69
N THR A 106 1.05 2.32 -4.55
CA THR A 106 0.02 3.15 -5.19
C THR A 106 -1.19 3.33 -4.29
N VAL A 107 -1.94 4.39 -4.51
CA VAL A 107 -3.32 4.58 -4.09
C VAL A 107 -4.02 5.47 -5.12
N ARG A 108 -5.33 5.27 -5.31
CA ARG A 108 -6.17 6.11 -6.17
C ARG A 108 -7.27 6.73 -5.32
N LEU A 109 -7.64 7.98 -5.62
CA LEU A 109 -8.76 8.65 -4.99
C LEU A 109 -9.52 9.51 -6.00
N TYR A 110 -10.83 9.66 -5.79
CA TYR A 110 -11.71 10.44 -6.65
C TYR A 110 -12.96 10.90 -5.91
N PRO A 111 -13.59 12.04 -6.33
CA PRO A 111 -14.85 12.49 -5.74
C PRO A 111 -16.00 11.57 -6.15
N LEU A 112 -16.95 11.32 -5.24
CA LEU A 112 -18.17 10.55 -5.51
C LEU A 112 -19.35 11.43 -5.94
N GLY A 113 -19.17 12.75 -5.94
CA GLY A 113 -20.19 13.75 -6.27
C GLY A 113 -19.82 15.12 -5.73
N ALA A 114 -20.76 16.05 -5.81
CA ALA A 114 -20.56 17.44 -5.37
C ALA A 114 -20.72 17.66 -3.85
N ASP A 115 -21.08 16.62 -3.10
CA ASP A 115 -21.38 16.69 -1.66
C ASP A 115 -20.15 16.58 -0.73
N GLY A 116 -18.96 16.57 -1.31
CA GLY A 116 -17.70 16.47 -0.57
C GLY A 116 -17.34 15.03 -0.16
N ARG A 117 -18.04 14.03 -0.68
CA ARG A 117 -17.65 12.63 -0.49
C ARG A 117 -16.59 12.19 -1.50
N TRP A 118 -15.62 11.45 -1.01
CA TRP A 118 -14.51 10.89 -1.79
C TRP A 118 -14.44 9.38 -1.65
N LYS A 119 -13.85 8.73 -2.63
CA LYS A 119 -13.45 7.33 -2.56
C LYS A 119 -11.96 7.21 -2.61
N GLY A 120 -11.41 6.36 -1.73
CA GLY A 120 -10.04 5.87 -1.81
C GLY A 120 -10.06 4.39 -2.17
N ASP A 121 -9.29 4.00 -3.17
CA ASP A 121 -9.15 2.61 -3.58
C ASP A 121 -7.76 2.30 -4.17
N ARG A 122 -7.58 1.10 -4.69
CA ARG A 122 -6.34 0.65 -5.36
C ARG A 122 -5.08 0.86 -4.51
N LEU A 123 -5.20 0.84 -3.17
CA LEU A 123 -4.03 0.81 -2.29
C LEU A 123 -3.26 -0.49 -2.52
N SER A 124 -2.05 -0.39 -2.97
CA SER A 124 -1.17 -1.54 -3.16
C SER A 124 0.29 -1.19 -2.89
N VAL A 125 1.05 -2.17 -2.37
CA VAL A 125 2.50 -2.08 -2.18
C VAL A 125 3.10 -3.40 -2.64
N LEU A 126 4.15 -3.34 -3.46
CA LEU A 126 4.88 -4.51 -3.92
C LEU A 126 5.33 -5.36 -2.73
N ALA A 127 5.20 -6.69 -2.83
CA ALA A 127 5.52 -7.63 -1.75
C ALA A 127 6.92 -7.41 -1.16
N SER A 128 7.90 -7.15 -2.01
CA SER A 128 9.30 -6.87 -1.62
C SER A 128 9.47 -5.61 -0.77
N HIS A 129 8.51 -4.68 -0.77
CA HIS A 129 8.59 -3.37 -0.09
C HIS A 129 7.59 -3.21 1.06
N ARG A 130 6.72 -4.20 1.33
CA ARG A 130 5.70 -4.11 2.40
C ARG A 130 6.29 -3.93 3.79
N HIS A 131 7.45 -4.53 4.03
CA HIS A 131 8.17 -4.42 5.29
C HIS A 131 8.63 -2.98 5.62
N LEU A 132 8.68 -2.08 4.63
CA LEU A 132 9.02 -0.67 4.82
C LEU A 132 7.88 0.18 5.38
N GLY A 133 6.63 -0.35 5.40
CA GLY A 133 5.48 0.35 5.97
C GLY A 133 4.88 1.45 5.09
N LEU A 134 5.14 1.46 3.78
CA LEU A 134 4.70 2.50 2.82
C LEU A 134 3.16 2.67 2.74
N GLY A 135 2.38 1.64 3.12
CA GLY A 135 0.92 1.71 3.08
C GLY A 135 0.32 2.86 3.90
N ALA A 136 0.88 3.15 5.09
CA ALA A 136 0.37 4.22 5.95
C ALA A 136 0.63 5.62 5.36
N PRO A 137 1.84 5.97 4.88
CA PRO A 137 2.08 7.19 4.12
C PRO A 137 1.14 7.38 2.92
N LEU A 138 0.88 6.34 2.13
CA LEU A 138 -0.03 6.40 0.99
C LEU A 138 -1.46 6.74 1.40
N VAL A 139 -2.00 6.06 2.42
CA VAL A 139 -3.35 6.36 2.93
C VAL A 139 -3.43 7.78 3.47
N ARG A 140 -2.46 8.21 4.27
CA ARG A 140 -2.43 9.58 4.82
C ARG A 140 -2.33 10.63 3.73
N PHE A 141 -1.53 10.39 2.68
CA PHE A 141 -1.45 11.29 1.52
C PHE A 141 -2.80 11.42 0.83
N ALA A 142 -3.50 10.31 0.56
CA ALA A 142 -4.81 10.31 -0.08
C ALA A 142 -5.84 11.08 0.75
N VAL A 143 -5.92 10.82 2.05
CA VAL A 143 -6.81 11.51 2.99
C VAL A 143 -6.53 13.02 3.01
N SER A 144 -5.27 13.42 3.16
CA SER A 144 -4.87 14.83 3.15
C SER A 144 -5.13 15.50 1.80
N ALA A 145 -4.91 14.82 0.68
CA ALA A 145 -5.16 15.37 -0.66
C ALA A 145 -6.66 15.65 -0.87
N ALA A 146 -7.53 14.70 -0.53
CA ALA A 146 -8.98 14.90 -0.60
C ALA A 146 -9.47 16.02 0.31
N GLY A 147 -8.95 16.11 1.54
CA GLY A 147 -9.29 17.21 2.49
C GLY A 147 -8.92 18.58 1.93
N ARG A 148 -7.71 18.73 1.37
CA ARG A 148 -7.28 20.00 0.74
C ARG A 148 -8.15 20.43 -0.46
N LEU A 149 -8.81 19.48 -1.10
CA LEU A 149 -9.73 19.73 -2.22
C LEU A 149 -11.18 19.92 -1.75
N GLY A 150 -11.41 20.16 -0.46
CA GLY A 150 -12.74 20.42 0.10
C GLY A 150 -13.55 19.17 0.39
N GLY A 151 -12.91 17.99 0.40
CA GLY A 151 -13.55 16.75 0.81
C GLY A 151 -13.98 16.81 2.29
N ARG A 152 -15.13 16.19 2.60
CA ARG A 152 -15.66 16.09 3.96
C ARG A 152 -15.51 14.69 4.55
N GLU A 153 -15.71 13.69 3.73
CA GLU A 153 -15.61 12.28 4.14
C GLU A 153 -15.01 11.46 2.99
N MET A 154 -14.17 10.49 3.33
CA MET A 154 -13.68 9.50 2.37
C MET A 154 -14.15 8.10 2.77
N GLU A 155 -14.62 7.33 1.77
CA GLU A 155 -14.92 5.92 1.93
C GLU A 155 -13.89 5.04 1.26
N ALA A 156 -13.75 3.83 1.79
CA ALA A 156 -12.98 2.75 1.15
C ALA A 156 -13.62 1.39 1.46
N PHE A 157 -13.49 0.44 0.53
CA PHE A 157 -13.85 -0.95 0.75
C PHE A 157 -12.59 -1.76 1.06
N ILE A 158 -12.53 -2.31 2.26
CA ILE A 158 -11.32 -2.86 2.83
C ILE A 158 -11.47 -4.36 3.05
N GLN A 159 -10.54 -5.15 2.54
CA GLN A 159 -10.49 -6.58 2.83
C GLN A 159 -10.40 -6.82 4.35
N PRO A 160 -11.09 -7.82 4.92
CA PRO A 160 -11.16 -8.04 6.36
C PRO A 160 -9.79 -8.09 7.05
N ALA A 161 -8.79 -8.67 6.40
CA ALA A 161 -7.42 -8.75 6.91
C ALA A 161 -6.76 -7.38 7.17
N ASN A 162 -7.20 -6.32 6.47
CA ASN A 162 -6.62 -4.98 6.55
C ASN A 162 -7.44 -4.02 7.44
N VAL A 163 -8.59 -4.45 7.97
CA VAL A 163 -9.48 -3.59 8.77
C VAL A 163 -8.77 -3.03 10.02
N ALA A 164 -7.96 -3.83 10.71
CA ALA A 164 -7.22 -3.39 11.88
C ALA A 164 -6.21 -2.26 11.53
N PHE A 165 -5.54 -2.36 10.39
CA PHE A 165 -4.63 -1.34 9.89
C PHE A 165 -5.35 -0.01 9.60
N PHE A 166 -6.50 -0.05 8.92
CA PHE A 166 -7.28 1.16 8.66
C PHE A 166 -7.85 1.77 9.94
N ARG A 167 -8.30 0.96 10.90
CA ARG A 167 -8.72 1.46 12.22
C ARG A 167 -7.59 2.20 12.94
N TRP A 168 -6.38 1.66 12.91
CA TRP A 168 -5.21 2.34 13.47
C TRP A 168 -4.93 3.69 12.79
N LEU A 169 -5.28 3.84 11.50
CA LEU A 169 -5.20 5.11 10.77
C LEU A 169 -6.39 6.06 11.01
N GLY A 170 -7.31 5.73 11.93
CA GLY A 170 -8.45 6.58 12.28
C GLY A 170 -9.73 6.32 11.49
N TRP A 171 -9.75 5.30 10.62
CA TRP A 171 -10.94 4.93 9.89
C TRP A 171 -11.94 4.18 10.77
N ARG A 172 -13.23 4.45 10.59
CA ARG A 172 -14.33 3.76 11.27
C ARG A 172 -15.04 2.78 10.34
N ARG A 173 -15.47 1.65 10.87
CA ARG A 173 -16.32 0.70 10.14
C ARG A 173 -17.73 1.25 9.99
N THR A 174 -18.40 0.91 8.88
CA THR A 174 -19.81 1.22 8.67
C THR A 174 -20.49 0.08 7.91
N GLY A 175 -21.72 -0.26 8.34
CA GLY A 175 -22.50 -1.35 7.75
C GLY A 175 -21.87 -2.73 7.89
N ASP A 176 -22.51 -3.68 7.23
CA ASP A 176 -22.06 -5.08 7.14
C ASP A 176 -21.00 -5.26 6.07
N LEU A 177 -20.46 -6.47 5.99
CA LEU A 177 -19.60 -6.86 4.87
C LEU A 177 -20.37 -6.83 3.56
N VAL A 178 -19.75 -6.32 2.53
CA VAL A 178 -20.29 -6.32 1.16
C VAL A 178 -19.41 -7.14 0.24
N ASP A 179 -19.99 -7.76 -0.77
CA ASP A 179 -19.20 -8.34 -1.84
C ASP A 179 -18.66 -7.21 -2.74
N TYR A 180 -17.35 -7.17 -2.93
CA TYR A 180 -16.66 -6.25 -3.82
C TYR A 180 -15.62 -7.02 -4.63
N ALA A 181 -15.78 -7.06 -5.94
CA ALA A 181 -14.91 -7.83 -6.84
C ALA A 181 -14.82 -9.32 -6.46
N GLY A 182 -15.94 -9.94 -6.04
CA GLY A 182 -16.02 -11.36 -5.67
C GLY A 182 -15.42 -11.71 -4.31
N LEU A 183 -15.06 -10.72 -3.49
CA LEU A 183 -14.52 -10.93 -2.15
C LEU A 183 -15.26 -10.10 -1.11
N PRO A 184 -15.39 -10.60 0.14
CA PRO A 184 -15.97 -9.81 1.22
C PRO A 184 -15.09 -8.61 1.56
N HIS A 185 -15.71 -7.43 1.66
CA HIS A 185 -15.05 -6.19 2.06
C HIS A 185 -15.86 -5.47 3.12
N GLN A 186 -15.17 -4.80 4.04
CA GLN A 186 -15.75 -3.89 5.01
C GLN A 186 -15.72 -2.48 4.45
N ARG A 187 -16.89 -1.83 4.35
CA ARG A 187 -16.93 -0.39 4.10
C ARG A 187 -16.38 0.36 5.31
N MET A 188 -15.43 1.25 5.08
CA MET A 188 -14.84 2.10 6.10
C MET A 188 -14.87 3.56 5.68
N LEU A 189 -14.99 4.45 6.65
CA LEU A 189 -15.09 5.90 6.45
C LEU A 189 -14.08 6.63 7.32
N ILE A 190 -13.59 7.76 6.82
CA ILE A 190 -12.78 8.72 7.60
C ILE A 190 -13.28 10.15 7.35
N ASP A 191 -13.33 10.94 8.40
CA ASP A 191 -13.62 12.37 8.34
C ASP A 191 -12.38 13.12 7.83
N LEU A 192 -12.58 13.96 6.82
CA LEU A 192 -11.51 14.74 6.19
C LEU A 192 -11.39 16.16 6.79
N THR A 193 -12.39 16.62 7.53
CA THR A 193 -12.41 17.97 8.09
C THR A 193 -11.45 18.16 9.26
N SER A 194 -11.09 17.08 9.94
CA SER A 194 -10.18 17.07 11.07
C SER A 194 -8.69 16.91 10.68
N GLN A 195 -8.37 16.88 9.38
CA GLN A 195 -7.04 16.61 8.85
C GLN A 195 -6.31 17.88 8.34
N THR A 196 -6.88 19.07 8.60
CA THR A 196 -6.33 20.39 8.21
C THR A 196 -5.39 20.94 9.27
#